data_095744306d851a2bcd76bb945e6e6a18
#
_entry.id   095744306d851a2bcd76bb945e6e6a18
#
_cell.length_a   1.000
_cell.length_b   1.000
_cell.length_c   1.000
_cell.angle_alpha   90.00
_cell.angle_beta   90.00
_cell.angle_gamma   90.00
#
_symmetry.space_group_name_H-M   'P 1'
#
loop_
_entity.id
_entity.type
_entity.pdbx_description
1 polymer ?
#
loop_
_entity_poly.entity_id
_entity_poly.type
_entity_poly.pdbx_seq_one_letter_code
_entity_poly.pdbx_strand_id
1 'polypeptide(L)'
;DEPTTGLDPQTRLLLWSVVMQLRAEHGLTVFLTTHYMEEAADADYVVILDSGSIAAEGTPLELKNRFTGDFITLYGVTPEKAAALGEYRVESTRDGIRIAVKNTAEATQLILKHPELFTDYEIKKGGMDDVFLAATGKKLSGGAES
;
A
#
# COMPACT_ATOMS: atom_id res chain seq x y z
N ASP A 1 -3.25 5.22 -22.21
CA ASP A 1 -2.17 5.89 -21.48
C ASP A 1 -2.80 6.88 -20.50
N GLU A 2 -2.59 6.65 -19.21
CA GLU A 2 -3.08 7.47 -18.10
C GLU A 2 -4.55 7.93 -18.25
N PRO A 3 -5.53 7.03 -18.42
CA PRO A 3 -6.89 7.37 -18.84
C PRO A 3 -7.66 8.19 -17.80
N THR A 4 -7.21 8.18 -16.54
CA THR A 4 -7.89 8.82 -15.40
C THR A 4 -7.23 10.13 -14.95
N THR A 5 -6.14 10.54 -15.59
CA THR A 5 -5.44 11.79 -15.26
C THR A 5 -6.35 13.00 -15.43
N GLY A 6 -6.42 13.84 -14.41
CA GLY A 6 -7.27 15.04 -14.39
C GLY A 6 -8.75 14.79 -14.08
N LEU A 7 -9.16 13.55 -13.85
CA LEU A 7 -10.53 13.24 -13.41
C LEU A 7 -10.64 13.36 -11.89
N ASP A 8 -11.82 13.86 -11.44
CA ASP A 8 -12.17 13.80 -10.04
C ASP A 8 -12.37 12.34 -9.56
N PRO A 9 -12.28 12.04 -8.26
CA PRO A 9 -12.35 10.67 -7.75
C PRO A 9 -13.63 9.92 -8.14
N GLN A 10 -14.77 10.60 -8.19
CA GLN A 10 -16.06 9.99 -8.53
C GLN A 10 -16.11 9.60 -10.01
N THR A 11 -15.67 10.48 -10.89
CA THR A 11 -15.57 10.20 -12.34
C THR A 11 -14.58 9.08 -12.63
N ARG A 12 -13.47 9.00 -11.88
CA ARG A 12 -12.50 7.91 -11.98
C ARG A 12 -13.13 6.57 -11.64
N LEU A 13 -13.85 6.48 -10.53
CA LEU A 13 -14.56 5.26 -10.12
C LEU A 13 -15.60 4.82 -11.18
N LEU A 14 -16.32 5.78 -11.76
CA LEU A 14 -17.28 5.49 -12.83
C LEU A 14 -16.59 4.93 -14.08
N LEU A 15 -15.48 5.54 -14.51
CA LEU A 15 -14.70 5.03 -15.64
C LEU A 15 -14.22 3.60 -15.40
N TRP A 16 -13.70 3.33 -14.21
CA TRP A 16 -13.26 1.99 -13.81
C TRP A 16 -14.40 0.98 -13.83
N SER A 17 -15.59 1.33 -13.32
CA SER A 17 -16.73 0.43 -13.34
C SER A 17 -17.15 0.06 -14.77
N VAL A 18 -17.11 1.02 -15.70
CA VAL A 18 -17.40 0.77 -17.14
C VAL A 18 -16.33 -0.13 -17.76
N VAL A 19 -15.05 0.12 -17.49
CA VAL A 19 -13.95 -0.71 -18.02
C VAL A 19 -14.08 -2.15 -17.52
N MET A 20 -14.36 -2.36 -16.24
CA MET A 20 -14.53 -3.69 -15.65
C MET A 20 -15.76 -4.41 -16.18
N GLN A 21 -16.86 -3.68 -16.42
CA GLN A 21 -18.05 -4.24 -17.03
C GLN A 21 -17.77 -4.71 -18.47
N LEU A 22 -17.17 -3.88 -19.31
CA LEU A 22 -16.80 -4.21 -20.69
C LEU A 22 -15.85 -5.41 -20.74
N ARG A 23 -14.90 -5.47 -19.82
CA ARG A 23 -14.01 -6.62 -19.68
C ARG A 23 -14.77 -7.90 -19.37
N ALA A 24 -15.71 -7.87 -18.45
CA ALA A 24 -16.51 -9.03 -18.06
C ALA A 24 -17.45 -9.50 -19.20
N GLU A 25 -18.09 -8.56 -19.90
CA GLU A 25 -19.05 -8.86 -20.96
C GLU A 25 -18.39 -9.35 -22.26
N HIS A 26 -17.21 -8.82 -22.59
CA HIS A 26 -16.55 -9.06 -23.87
C HIS A 26 -15.24 -9.85 -23.79
N GLY A 27 -14.81 -10.27 -22.59
CA GLY A 27 -13.55 -10.98 -22.41
C GLY A 27 -12.32 -10.17 -22.80
N LEU A 28 -12.36 -8.84 -22.64
CA LEU A 28 -11.30 -7.95 -23.08
C LEU A 28 -10.07 -8.04 -22.16
N THR A 29 -8.90 -7.95 -22.80
CA THR A 29 -7.66 -7.64 -22.07
C THR A 29 -7.45 -6.12 -22.10
N VAL A 30 -7.36 -5.51 -20.93
CA VAL A 30 -7.16 -4.07 -20.78
C VAL A 30 -5.73 -3.82 -20.37
N PHE A 31 -5.01 -3.04 -21.16
CA PHE A 31 -3.67 -2.55 -20.84
C PHE A 31 -3.72 -1.04 -20.66
N LEU A 32 -3.21 -0.56 -19.52
CA LEU A 32 -3.17 0.87 -19.22
C LEU A 32 -1.88 1.25 -18.47
N THR A 33 -1.53 2.51 -18.57
CA THR A 33 -0.49 3.12 -17.74
C THR A 33 -1.14 4.04 -16.72
N THR A 34 -0.60 4.08 -15.53
CA THR A 34 -1.07 4.95 -14.45
C THR A 34 0.04 5.26 -13.46
N HIS A 35 -0.09 6.38 -12.78
CA HIS A 35 0.70 6.73 -11.60
C HIS A 35 -0.14 6.69 -10.30
N TYR A 36 -1.40 6.26 -10.41
CA TYR A 36 -2.30 6.08 -9.27
C TYR A 36 -2.19 4.65 -8.75
N MET A 37 -1.71 4.51 -7.52
CA MET A 37 -1.44 3.20 -6.92
C MET A 37 -2.71 2.41 -6.61
N GLU A 38 -3.83 3.09 -6.40
CA GLU A 38 -5.15 2.46 -6.25
C GLU A 38 -5.55 1.69 -7.51
N GLU A 39 -5.30 2.24 -8.69
CA GLU A 39 -5.58 1.58 -9.96
C GLU A 39 -4.69 0.36 -10.17
N ALA A 40 -3.42 0.46 -9.80
CA ALA A 40 -2.50 -0.68 -9.83
C ALA A 40 -2.91 -1.78 -8.83
N ALA A 41 -3.51 -1.42 -7.70
CA ALA A 41 -3.98 -2.39 -6.71
C ALA A 41 -5.14 -3.25 -7.20
N ASP A 42 -5.95 -2.73 -8.13
CA ASP A 42 -7.13 -3.40 -8.71
C ASP A 42 -6.82 -4.15 -10.02
N ALA A 43 -5.58 -4.09 -10.51
CA ALA A 43 -5.16 -4.79 -11.71
C ALA A 43 -4.92 -6.30 -11.45
N ASP A 44 -5.06 -7.15 -12.47
CA ASP A 44 -4.68 -8.56 -12.37
C ASP A 44 -3.16 -8.73 -12.39
N TYR A 45 -2.45 -7.87 -13.11
CA TYR A 45 -1.00 -7.90 -13.26
C TYR A 45 -0.44 -6.49 -13.36
N VAL A 46 0.67 -6.24 -12.72
CA VAL A 46 1.32 -4.93 -12.67
C VAL A 46 2.76 -5.04 -13.13
N VAL A 47 3.20 -4.09 -13.94
CA VAL A 47 4.60 -3.89 -14.30
C VAL A 47 5.02 -2.51 -13.81
N ILE A 48 6.02 -2.46 -12.95
CA ILE A 48 6.60 -1.23 -12.43
C ILE A 48 7.81 -0.87 -13.28
N LEU A 49 7.74 0.29 -13.93
CA LEU A 49 8.83 0.82 -14.73
C LEU A 49 9.58 1.90 -13.96
N ASP A 50 10.90 1.83 -14.00
CA ASP A 50 11.78 2.87 -13.52
C ASP A 50 12.93 3.11 -14.50
N SER A 51 13.10 4.37 -14.90
CA SER A 51 14.22 4.79 -15.75
C SER A 51 14.38 3.95 -17.04
N GLY A 52 13.23 3.56 -17.65
CA GLY A 52 13.20 2.79 -18.89
C GLY A 52 13.41 1.27 -18.71
N SER A 53 13.46 0.79 -17.48
CA SER A 53 13.64 -0.64 -17.17
C SER A 53 12.53 -1.15 -16.27
N ILE A 54 12.25 -2.45 -16.33
CA ILE A 54 11.31 -3.09 -15.41
C ILE A 54 11.99 -3.23 -14.04
N ALA A 55 11.46 -2.50 -13.05
CA ALA A 55 11.91 -2.58 -11.67
C ALA A 55 11.28 -3.78 -10.93
N ALA A 56 10.00 -4.07 -11.19
CA ALA A 56 9.29 -5.22 -10.66
C ALA A 56 8.06 -5.54 -11.51
N GLU A 57 7.62 -6.78 -11.48
CA GLU A 57 6.38 -7.21 -12.11
C GLU A 57 5.75 -8.39 -11.37
N GLY A 58 4.43 -8.54 -11.47
CA GLY A 58 3.64 -9.60 -10.85
C GLY A 58 2.21 -9.18 -10.55
N THR A 59 1.46 -10.07 -9.92
CA THR A 59 0.16 -9.70 -9.35
C THR A 59 0.33 -8.72 -8.19
N PRO A 60 -0.65 -7.86 -7.89
CA PRO A 60 -0.57 -6.96 -6.73
C PRO A 60 -0.26 -7.68 -5.42
N LEU A 61 -0.82 -8.88 -5.23
CA LEU A 61 -0.58 -9.68 -4.02
C LEU A 61 0.87 -10.18 -3.94
N GLU A 62 1.42 -10.70 -5.05
CA GLU A 62 2.82 -11.14 -5.13
C GLU A 62 3.78 -9.99 -4.86
N LEU A 63 3.52 -8.83 -5.46
CA LEU A 63 4.33 -7.63 -5.26
C LEU A 63 4.28 -7.15 -3.81
N LYS A 64 3.10 -7.09 -3.19
CA LYS A 64 2.97 -6.76 -1.77
C LYS A 64 3.72 -7.74 -0.88
N ASN A 65 3.58 -9.04 -1.10
CA ASN A 65 4.29 -10.06 -0.32
C ASN A 65 5.82 -10.00 -0.49
N ARG A 66 6.30 -9.58 -1.66
CA ARG A 66 7.73 -9.48 -1.97
C ARG A 66 8.38 -8.22 -1.45
N PHE A 67 7.72 -7.07 -1.56
CA PHE A 67 8.32 -5.76 -1.34
C PHE A 67 7.87 -5.07 -0.06
N THR A 68 6.75 -5.49 0.54
CA THR A 68 6.24 -4.90 1.77
C THR A 68 6.01 -5.96 2.83
N GLY A 69 5.81 -5.51 4.08
CA GLY A 69 5.25 -6.30 5.15
C GLY A 69 3.84 -5.83 5.47
N ASP A 70 3.39 -6.20 6.65
CA ASP A 70 2.20 -5.64 7.26
C ASP A 70 2.61 -4.48 8.17
N PHE A 71 1.70 -3.57 8.43
CA PHE A 71 1.92 -2.43 9.31
C PHE A 71 0.87 -2.43 10.42
N ILE A 72 1.33 -2.15 11.63
CA ILE A 72 0.45 -1.89 12.76
C ILE A 72 0.52 -0.40 13.06
N THR A 73 -0.61 0.29 13.05
CA THR A 73 -0.71 1.67 13.52
C THR A 73 -1.29 1.64 14.93
N LEU A 74 -0.57 2.18 15.90
CA LEU A 74 -1.03 2.38 17.28
C LEU A 74 -1.40 3.84 17.48
N TYR A 75 -2.65 4.08 17.82
CA TYR A 75 -3.17 5.43 18.07
C TYR A 75 -2.93 5.86 19.52
N GLY A 76 -2.59 7.13 19.71
CA GLY A 76 -2.36 7.70 21.05
C GLY A 76 -1.12 7.17 21.78
N VAL A 77 -0.26 6.40 21.11
CA VAL A 77 1.00 5.89 21.69
C VAL A 77 2.15 6.78 21.25
N THR A 78 2.98 7.19 22.21
CA THR A 78 4.18 8.00 21.92
C THR A 78 5.39 7.12 21.59
N PRO A 79 6.37 7.64 20.84
CA PRO A 79 7.61 6.90 20.55
C PRO A 79 8.36 6.40 21.78
N GLU A 80 8.29 7.13 22.91
CA GLU A 80 8.93 6.73 24.16
C GLU A 80 8.29 5.49 24.76
N LYS A 81 6.95 5.37 24.69
CA LYS A 81 6.23 4.15 25.09
C LYS A 81 6.53 2.98 24.18
N ALA A 82 6.78 3.27 22.89
CA ALA A 82 7.16 2.29 21.92
C ALA A 82 8.59 1.75 22.09
N ALA A 83 9.44 2.35 22.92
CA ALA A 83 10.79 1.86 23.20
C ALA A 83 10.79 0.43 23.76
N ALA A 84 9.69 0.00 24.41
CA ALA A 84 9.51 -1.39 24.86
C ALA A 84 9.41 -2.40 23.70
N LEU A 85 9.13 -1.95 22.46
CA LEU A 85 9.03 -2.79 21.27
C LEU A 85 10.40 -3.17 20.69
N GLY A 86 11.50 -2.59 21.19
CA GLY A 86 12.88 -3.01 20.96
C GLY A 86 13.31 -3.01 19.49
N GLU A 87 13.32 -4.17 18.88
CA GLU A 87 13.90 -4.40 17.55
C GLU A 87 13.02 -3.95 16.37
N TYR A 88 11.77 -3.55 16.62
CA TYR A 88 10.86 -3.18 15.55
C TYR A 88 11.13 -1.77 15.03
N ARG A 89 11.07 -1.63 13.71
CA ARG A 89 11.12 -0.31 13.07
C ARG A 89 9.83 0.44 13.38
N VAL A 90 9.95 1.50 14.15
CA VAL A 90 8.86 2.37 14.58
C VAL A 90 8.99 3.71 13.87
N GLU A 91 7.91 4.16 13.25
CA GLU A 91 7.80 5.47 12.61
C GLU A 91 6.75 6.28 13.35
N SER A 92 7.05 7.54 13.68
CA SER A 92 6.08 8.46 14.26
C SER A 92 5.08 8.89 13.19
N THR A 93 3.79 8.88 13.53
CA THR A 93 2.71 9.41 12.73
C THR A 93 2.06 10.60 13.43
N ARG A 94 1.14 11.29 12.76
CA ARG A 94 0.41 12.41 13.37
C ARG A 94 -0.34 12.01 14.63
N ASP A 95 -0.95 10.82 14.63
CA ASP A 95 -1.91 10.40 15.66
C ASP A 95 -1.36 9.24 16.53
N GLY A 96 -0.08 8.89 16.38
CA GLY A 96 0.54 7.79 17.11
C GLY A 96 1.83 7.28 16.48
N ILE A 97 1.95 5.97 16.37
CA ILE A 97 3.13 5.31 15.79
C ILE A 97 2.72 4.23 14.79
N ARG A 98 3.59 3.97 13.81
CA ARG A 98 3.46 2.88 12.84
C ARG A 98 4.63 1.90 13.02
N ILE A 99 4.32 0.62 13.08
CA ILE A 99 5.27 -0.47 13.26
C ILE A 99 5.24 -1.37 12.04
N ALA A 100 6.39 -1.63 11.43
CA ALA A 100 6.51 -2.60 10.34
C ALA A 100 6.70 -4.01 10.92
N VAL A 101 5.92 -4.97 10.44
CA VAL A 101 6.00 -6.40 10.77
C VAL A 101 6.01 -7.22 9.48
N LYS A 102 6.54 -8.44 9.54
CA LYS A 102 6.65 -9.30 8.35
C LYS A 102 5.29 -9.77 7.83
N ASN A 103 4.39 -10.08 8.76
CA ASN A 103 3.06 -10.61 8.46
C ASN A 103 2.13 -10.49 9.68
N THR A 104 0.87 -10.80 9.48
CA THR A 104 -0.17 -10.74 10.51
C THR A 104 0.11 -11.69 11.70
N ALA A 105 0.79 -12.81 11.49
CA ALA A 105 1.14 -13.74 12.58
C ALA A 105 2.16 -13.09 13.53
N GLU A 106 3.15 -12.39 13.00
CA GLU A 106 4.10 -11.60 13.80
C GLU A 106 3.39 -10.46 14.55
N ALA A 107 2.44 -9.77 13.88
CA ALA A 107 1.61 -8.77 14.53
C ALA A 107 0.85 -9.34 15.73
N THR A 108 0.25 -10.52 15.58
CA THR A 108 -0.45 -11.20 16.68
C THR A 108 0.47 -11.53 17.85
N GLN A 109 1.67 -12.02 17.56
CA GLN A 109 2.67 -12.30 18.63
C GLN A 109 3.08 -11.02 19.37
N LEU A 110 3.23 -9.91 18.64
CA LEU A 110 3.59 -8.62 19.24
C LEU A 110 2.47 -8.10 20.15
N ILE A 111 1.22 -8.22 19.73
CA ILE A 111 0.04 -7.86 20.54
C ILE A 111 -0.01 -8.68 21.83
N LEU A 112 0.19 -9.99 21.72
CA LEU A 112 0.18 -10.89 22.89
C LEU A 112 1.32 -10.59 23.86
N LYS A 113 2.46 -10.13 23.37
CA LYS A 113 3.63 -9.80 24.17
C LYS A 113 3.50 -8.46 24.89
N HIS A 114 2.82 -7.49 24.31
CA HIS A 114 2.69 -6.12 24.82
C HIS A 114 1.23 -5.62 24.79
N PRO A 115 0.27 -6.34 25.38
CA PRO A 115 -1.16 -6.02 25.26
C PRO A 115 -1.51 -4.62 25.75
N GLU A 116 -0.72 -4.06 26.68
CA GLU A 116 -0.90 -2.73 27.24
C GLU A 116 -0.73 -1.59 26.23
N LEU A 117 -0.01 -1.83 25.12
CA LEU A 117 0.21 -0.84 24.07
C LEU A 117 -0.87 -0.89 22.99
N PHE A 118 -1.59 -2.02 22.87
CA PHE A 118 -2.53 -2.30 21.80
C PHE A 118 -3.98 -2.06 22.21
N THR A 119 -4.27 -0.88 22.73
CA THR A 119 -5.64 -0.49 23.14
C THR A 119 -6.46 0.06 21.99
N ASP A 120 -5.83 0.81 21.10
CA ASP A 120 -6.43 1.35 19.87
C ASP A 120 -5.43 1.20 18.73
N TYR A 121 -5.74 0.32 17.79
CA TYR A 121 -4.79 -0.02 16.73
C TYR A 121 -5.48 -0.53 15.46
N GLU A 122 -4.75 -0.47 14.36
CA GLU A 122 -5.14 -1.00 13.06
C GLU A 122 -3.99 -1.83 12.47
N ILE A 123 -4.32 -2.96 11.84
CA ILE A 123 -3.37 -3.75 11.07
C ILE A 123 -3.72 -3.64 9.59
N LYS A 124 -2.78 -3.17 8.79
CA LYS A 124 -2.91 -3.07 7.33
C LYS A 124 -1.77 -3.78 6.62
N LYS A 125 -2.08 -4.47 5.53
CA LYS A 125 -1.06 -4.88 4.57
C LYS A 125 -0.47 -3.65 3.89
N GLY A 126 0.82 -3.72 3.56
CA GLY A 126 1.46 -2.70 2.74
C GLY A 126 0.71 -2.50 1.43
N GLY A 127 0.56 -1.24 1.02
CA GLY A 127 -0.10 -0.85 -0.22
C GLY A 127 0.81 -0.91 -1.44
N MET A 128 0.26 -0.63 -2.62
CA MET A 128 1.05 -0.51 -3.85
C MET A 128 2.00 0.70 -3.80
N ASP A 129 1.71 1.72 -2.98
CA ASP A 129 2.62 2.82 -2.70
C ASP A 129 3.92 2.32 -2.05
N ASP A 130 3.80 1.46 -1.04
CA ASP A 130 4.95 0.86 -0.35
C ASP A 130 5.75 -0.04 -1.31
N VAL A 131 5.07 -0.80 -2.18
CA VAL A 131 5.69 -1.61 -3.24
C VAL A 131 6.51 -0.73 -4.18
N PHE A 132 5.91 0.35 -4.70
CA PHE A 132 6.57 1.26 -5.62
C PHE A 132 7.83 1.87 -5.00
N LEU A 133 7.73 2.35 -3.76
CA LEU A 133 8.87 2.90 -3.01
C LEU A 133 10.00 1.87 -2.84
N ALA A 134 9.64 0.65 -2.47
CA ALA A 134 10.63 -0.40 -2.25
C ALA A 134 11.29 -0.87 -3.57
N ALA A 135 10.50 -0.99 -4.65
CA ALA A 135 11.00 -1.44 -5.95
C ALA A 135 11.88 -0.40 -6.67
N THR A 136 11.56 0.89 -6.52
CA THR A 136 12.26 1.97 -7.24
C THR A 136 13.21 2.79 -6.36
N GLY A 137 13.08 2.72 -5.03
CA GLY A 137 13.82 3.56 -4.09
C GLY A 137 13.42 5.04 -4.14
N LYS A 138 12.32 5.39 -4.83
CA LYS A 138 11.85 6.77 -5.02
C LYS A 138 10.61 7.04 -4.17
N LYS A 139 10.49 8.26 -3.66
CA LYS A 139 9.23 8.74 -3.08
C LYS A 139 8.23 9.02 -4.20
N LEU A 140 6.96 8.68 -4.00
CA LEU A 140 5.87 9.08 -4.88
C LEU A 140 5.82 10.62 -4.92
N SER A 141 6.04 11.19 -6.10
CA SER A 141 5.82 12.61 -6.33
C SER A 141 4.33 12.82 -6.55
N GLY A 142 3.61 13.27 -5.52
CA GLY A 142 2.22 13.70 -5.68
C GLY A 142 1.24 13.19 -4.63
N GLY A 143 1.55 13.35 -3.38
CA GLY A 143 0.63 13.02 -2.28
C GLY A 143 0.84 13.90 -1.06
N ALA A 144 0.88 15.22 -1.27
CA ALA A 144 0.79 16.16 -0.16
C ALA A 144 0.53 17.56 -0.71
N GLU A 145 -0.73 17.85 -0.93
CA GLU A 145 -1.24 19.21 -0.76
C GLU A 145 -2.77 19.13 -0.71
N SER A 146 -3.27 19.09 0.49
CA SER A 146 -4.44 19.85 0.97
C SER A 146 -4.77 19.41 2.39
#